data_8cfc351477d29f91349256209b1fadd6
#
_entry.id   8cfc351477d29f91349256209b1fadd6
#
_cell.length_a   1.000
_cell.length_b   1.000
_cell.length_c   1.000
_cell.angle_alpha   90.00
_cell.angle_beta   90.00
_cell.angle_gamma   90.00
#
_symmetry.space_group_name_H-M   'P 1'
#
loop_
_entity.id
_entity.type
_entity.pdbx_description
1 polymer ?
#
loop_
_entity_poly.entity_id
_entity_poly.type
_entity_poly.pdbx_seq_one_letter_code
_entity_poly.pdbx_strand_id
1 'polypeptide(L)'
;GHITARQVGDALREDTAVVSVMLVNNETGCVFPLAEIAALLKERRSRALLHTDAVQGFMKVPCDPGKLGVDMMSLSAHKVGGPKGIGALYAGANVRHIRPLLHGGGQEAGTRSGTEATAQIAGFAKAVELRADGLADKLAHMAEVKKYCKEKLLSIDGVVAVGQGEAPHILMVSLVGYPSANVVTELGAQGICLSAGSACHRGKLSHVVTALGLDKRTAGGVLRIS
;
A
#
# COMPACT_ATOMS: atom_id res chain seq x y z
N GLY A 1 -13.70 3.76 0.45
CA GLY A 1 -12.57 2.83 0.38
C GLY A 1 -11.79 2.72 1.68
N HIS A 2 -12.32 3.25 2.80
CA HIS A 2 -11.72 3.09 4.13
C HIS A 2 -12.31 1.87 4.84
N ILE A 3 -11.53 1.27 5.73
CA ILE A 3 -11.98 0.36 6.77
C ILE A 3 -11.88 1.07 8.12
N THR A 4 -12.71 0.68 9.07
CA THR A 4 -12.68 1.18 10.44
C THR A 4 -12.18 0.09 11.39
N ALA A 5 -11.62 0.48 12.52
CA ALA A 5 -11.26 -0.47 13.58
C ALA A 5 -12.47 -1.30 14.03
N ARG A 6 -13.68 -0.69 14.07
CA ARG A 6 -14.92 -1.40 14.40
C ARG A 6 -15.21 -2.55 13.43
N GLN A 7 -15.11 -2.32 12.09
CA GLN A 7 -15.32 -3.38 11.09
C GLN A 7 -14.34 -4.54 11.27
N VAL A 8 -13.07 -4.24 11.60
CA VAL A 8 -12.09 -5.28 11.95
C VAL A 8 -12.52 -6.01 13.21
N GLY A 9 -12.96 -5.28 14.23
CA GLY A 9 -13.46 -5.85 15.47
C GLY A 9 -14.68 -6.77 15.27
N ASP A 10 -15.61 -6.39 14.42
CA ASP A 10 -16.81 -7.19 14.12
C ASP A 10 -16.47 -8.48 13.36
N ALA A 11 -15.34 -8.51 12.65
CA ALA A 11 -14.83 -9.69 11.94
C ALA A 11 -13.96 -10.62 12.81
N LEU A 12 -13.53 -10.17 14.01
CA LEU A 12 -12.70 -10.98 14.90
C LEU A 12 -13.47 -12.17 15.45
N ARG A 13 -12.78 -13.31 15.50
CA ARG A 13 -13.22 -14.55 16.11
C ARG A 13 -12.27 -14.96 17.23
N GLU A 14 -12.68 -15.85 18.10
CA GLU A 14 -11.84 -16.39 19.19
C GLU A 14 -10.58 -17.11 18.67
N ASP A 15 -10.68 -17.72 17.49
CA ASP A 15 -9.62 -18.45 16.80
C ASP A 15 -8.82 -17.59 15.80
N THR A 16 -9.07 -16.27 15.73
CA THR A 16 -8.29 -15.38 14.87
C THR A 16 -6.83 -15.32 15.34
N ALA A 17 -5.92 -15.82 14.50
CA ALA A 17 -4.48 -15.84 14.80
C ALA A 17 -3.74 -14.61 14.27
N VAL A 18 -4.17 -14.06 13.14
CA VAL A 18 -3.54 -12.89 12.49
C VAL A 18 -4.61 -11.97 11.94
N VAL A 19 -4.44 -10.68 12.18
CA VAL A 19 -5.16 -9.59 11.50
C VAL A 19 -4.17 -8.95 10.56
N SER A 20 -4.42 -9.01 9.25
CA SER A 20 -3.53 -8.45 8.24
C SER A 20 -4.23 -7.33 7.49
N VAL A 21 -3.73 -6.12 7.61
CA VAL A 21 -4.27 -4.90 6.99
C VAL A 21 -3.14 -4.11 6.38
N MET A 22 -3.25 -3.71 5.12
CA MET A 22 -2.24 -2.85 4.50
C MET A 22 -2.22 -1.45 5.14
N LEU A 23 -1.05 -0.82 5.20
CA LEU A 23 -0.95 0.56 5.71
C LEU A 23 -1.54 1.57 4.72
N VAL A 24 -1.24 1.40 3.44
CA VAL A 24 -1.74 2.25 2.36
C VAL A 24 -2.29 1.38 1.24
N ASN A 25 -3.52 1.63 0.81
CA ASN A 25 -4.07 0.95 -0.35
C ASN A 25 -3.36 1.42 -1.63
N ASN A 26 -2.85 0.47 -2.40
CA ASN A 26 -2.03 0.71 -3.59
C ASN A 26 -2.80 1.29 -4.79
N GLU A 27 -4.12 1.30 -4.75
CA GLU A 27 -4.96 1.86 -5.81
C GLU A 27 -5.58 3.20 -5.38
N THR A 28 -6.24 3.24 -4.24
CA THR A 28 -6.96 4.43 -3.75
C THR A 28 -6.06 5.45 -3.05
N GLY A 29 -4.92 5.00 -2.50
CA GLY A 29 -4.08 5.83 -1.64
C GLY A 29 -4.66 6.05 -0.23
N CYS A 30 -5.72 5.34 0.16
CA CYS A 30 -6.26 5.41 1.51
C CYS A 30 -5.25 4.90 2.53
N VAL A 31 -5.08 5.62 3.64
CA VAL A 31 -4.27 5.21 4.79
C VAL A 31 -5.19 4.54 5.80
N PHE A 32 -4.85 3.32 6.23
CA PHE A 32 -5.70 2.59 7.15
C PHE A 32 -5.31 2.80 8.61
N PRO A 33 -6.30 2.77 9.54
CA PRO A 33 -6.14 3.19 10.93
C PRO A 33 -5.52 2.09 11.80
N LEU A 34 -4.26 1.70 11.53
CA LEU A 34 -3.59 0.57 12.20
C LEU A 34 -3.47 0.78 13.71
N ALA A 35 -3.17 2.01 14.16
CA ALA A 35 -3.08 2.29 15.60
C ALA A 35 -4.42 2.09 16.33
N GLU A 36 -5.53 2.47 15.69
CA GLU A 36 -6.87 2.25 16.24
C GLU A 36 -7.21 0.75 16.25
N ILE A 37 -6.81 0.00 15.21
CA ILE A 37 -6.98 -1.46 15.15
C ILE A 37 -6.16 -2.12 16.26
N ALA A 38 -4.90 -1.71 16.46
CA ALA A 38 -4.05 -2.22 17.53
C ALA A 38 -4.66 -1.96 18.92
N ALA A 39 -5.18 -0.74 19.15
CA ALA A 39 -5.87 -0.39 20.38
C ALA A 39 -7.10 -1.27 20.64
N LEU A 40 -7.91 -1.50 19.60
CA LEU A 40 -9.09 -2.37 19.67
C LEU A 40 -8.72 -3.83 19.98
N LEU A 41 -7.66 -4.37 19.35
CA LEU A 41 -7.19 -5.73 19.63
C LEU A 41 -6.76 -5.87 21.09
N LYS A 42 -6.06 -4.86 21.62
CA LYS A 42 -5.65 -4.82 23.03
C LYS A 42 -6.85 -4.74 23.99
N GLU A 43 -7.82 -3.85 23.71
CA GLU A 43 -9.04 -3.70 24.50
C GLU A 43 -9.84 -5.01 24.57
N ARG A 44 -9.97 -5.70 23.44
CA ARG A 44 -10.64 -7.01 23.35
C ARG A 44 -9.80 -8.17 23.88
N ARG A 45 -8.58 -7.91 24.35
CA ARG A 45 -7.63 -8.95 24.79
C ARG A 45 -7.43 -10.05 23.74
N SER A 46 -7.47 -9.68 22.47
CA SER A 46 -7.25 -10.60 21.38
C SER A 46 -5.81 -11.13 21.40
N ARG A 47 -5.63 -12.40 21.05
CA ARG A 47 -4.31 -13.02 20.86
C ARG A 47 -3.80 -12.90 19.43
N ALA A 48 -4.61 -12.34 18.52
CA ALA A 48 -4.24 -12.16 17.13
C ALA A 48 -3.05 -11.21 17.00
N LEU A 49 -2.06 -11.60 16.21
CA LEU A 49 -0.97 -10.72 15.81
C LEU A 49 -1.45 -9.75 14.74
N LEU A 50 -1.07 -8.48 14.86
CA LEU A 50 -1.37 -7.48 13.85
C LEU A 50 -0.22 -7.37 12.85
N HIS A 51 -0.49 -7.75 11.60
CA HIS A 51 0.42 -7.61 10.47
C HIS A 51 -0.05 -6.46 9.57
N THR A 52 0.91 -5.70 9.04
CA THR A 52 0.65 -4.74 7.99
C THR A 52 1.52 -4.98 6.75
N ASP A 53 0.90 -4.92 5.58
CA ASP A 53 1.62 -4.66 4.34
C ASP A 53 1.88 -3.15 4.24
N ALA A 54 3.13 -2.73 4.49
CA ALA A 54 3.55 -1.35 4.42
C ALA A 54 4.28 -1.00 3.11
N VAL A 55 4.22 -1.86 2.10
CA VAL A 55 4.92 -1.68 0.82
C VAL A 55 4.59 -0.33 0.17
N GLN A 56 3.35 0.12 0.24
CA GLN A 56 2.97 1.45 -0.26
C GLN A 56 3.09 2.57 0.78
N GLY A 57 3.20 2.23 2.08
CA GLY A 57 3.30 3.20 3.16
C GLY A 57 4.73 3.58 3.55
N PHE A 58 5.65 2.61 3.48
CA PHE A 58 7.02 2.78 3.92
C PHE A 58 7.71 3.97 3.25
N MET A 59 8.23 4.90 4.06
CA MET A 59 8.87 6.16 3.63
C MET A 59 7.99 7.07 2.76
N LYS A 60 6.66 6.96 2.90
CA LYS A 60 5.68 7.82 2.20
C LYS A 60 4.58 8.34 3.11
N VAL A 61 4.31 7.63 4.21
CA VAL A 61 3.47 8.07 5.32
C VAL A 61 4.14 7.68 6.65
N PRO A 62 3.71 8.20 7.81
CA PRO A 62 4.22 7.74 9.10
C PRO A 62 4.13 6.21 9.22
N CYS A 63 5.29 5.55 9.43
CA CYS A 63 5.42 4.10 9.33
C CYS A 63 6.33 3.53 10.44
N ASP A 64 6.15 4.01 11.67
CA ASP A 64 6.84 3.50 12.85
C ASP A 64 6.04 2.31 13.42
N PRO A 65 6.59 1.07 13.44
CA PRO A 65 5.85 -0.10 13.92
C PRO A 65 5.35 0.03 15.35
N GLY A 66 6.14 0.68 16.23
CA GLY A 66 5.76 0.91 17.62
C GLY A 66 4.59 1.88 17.77
N LYS A 67 4.57 2.96 17.00
CA LYS A 67 3.46 3.92 16.98
C LYS A 67 2.21 3.36 16.31
N LEU A 68 2.38 2.54 15.30
CA LEU A 68 1.28 1.83 14.64
C LEU A 68 0.74 0.66 15.47
N GLY A 69 1.52 0.17 16.44
CA GLY A 69 1.15 -0.95 17.28
C GLY A 69 1.11 -2.29 16.56
N VAL A 70 1.85 -2.43 15.46
CA VAL A 70 1.89 -3.66 14.65
C VAL A 70 2.96 -4.62 15.15
N ASP A 71 2.64 -5.92 15.10
CA ASP A 71 3.58 -6.99 15.46
C ASP A 71 4.47 -7.37 14.28
N MET A 72 3.97 -7.26 13.05
CA MET A 72 4.71 -7.58 11.83
C MET A 72 4.46 -6.54 10.75
N MET A 73 5.50 -6.29 9.91
CA MET A 73 5.39 -5.34 8.80
C MET A 73 6.17 -5.83 7.59
N SER A 74 5.49 -5.97 6.45
CA SER A 74 6.11 -6.32 5.17
C SER A 74 6.53 -5.09 4.39
N LEU A 75 7.76 -5.12 3.85
CA LEU A 75 8.37 -4.04 3.07
C LEU A 75 8.89 -4.57 1.73
N SER A 76 9.00 -3.70 0.72
CA SER A 76 9.58 -4.05 -0.58
C SER A 76 10.50 -2.93 -1.09
N ALA A 77 11.72 -3.31 -1.45
CA ALA A 77 12.77 -2.38 -1.85
C ALA A 77 12.41 -1.55 -3.09
N HIS A 78 11.81 -2.18 -4.12
CA HIS A 78 11.51 -1.50 -5.38
C HIS A 78 10.49 -0.35 -5.25
N LYS A 79 9.75 -0.29 -4.16
CA LYS A 79 8.79 0.80 -3.89
C LYS A 79 9.44 2.03 -3.25
N VAL A 80 10.71 1.93 -2.87
CA VAL A 80 11.49 3.04 -2.31
C VAL A 80 12.76 3.34 -3.12
N GLY A 81 12.82 2.85 -4.38
CA GLY A 81 13.95 3.08 -5.28
C GLY A 81 15.07 2.03 -5.16
N GLY A 82 14.85 0.96 -4.40
CA GLY A 82 15.78 -0.16 -4.28
C GLY A 82 15.59 -1.24 -5.37
N PRO A 83 16.40 -2.31 -5.32
CA PRO A 83 16.34 -3.40 -6.29
C PRO A 83 14.99 -4.14 -6.27
N LYS A 84 14.60 -4.72 -7.41
CA LYS A 84 13.52 -5.70 -7.48
C LYS A 84 13.97 -7.04 -6.88
N GLY A 85 13.01 -7.84 -6.40
CA GLY A 85 13.27 -9.19 -5.89
C GLY A 85 13.73 -9.27 -4.44
N ILE A 86 13.84 -8.14 -3.75
CA ILE A 86 14.19 -8.08 -2.32
C ILE A 86 13.13 -7.31 -1.53
N GLY A 87 12.85 -7.77 -0.32
CA GLY A 87 11.96 -7.17 0.65
C GLY A 87 12.44 -7.47 2.07
N ALA A 88 11.72 -6.97 3.05
CA ALA A 88 11.98 -7.25 4.46
C ALA A 88 10.67 -7.50 5.21
N LEU A 89 10.75 -8.34 6.22
CA LEU A 89 9.72 -8.54 7.22
C LEU A 89 10.25 -8.05 8.58
N TYR A 90 9.63 -7.01 9.11
CA TYR A 90 9.80 -6.66 10.53
C TYR A 90 8.97 -7.62 11.37
N ALA A 91 9.56 -8.16 12.41
CA ALA A 91 8.89 -8.97 13.43
C ALA A 91 9.22 -8.39 14.81
N GLY A 92 8.21 -7.91 15.52
CA GLY A 92 8.33 -7.33 16.85
C GLY A 92 8.46 -8.41 17.95
N ALA A 93 8.67 -7.98 19.18
CA ALA A 93 8.92 -8.85 20.33
C ALA A 93 7.77 -9.84 20.65
N ASN A 94 6.55 -9.51 20.22
CA ASN A 94 5.39 -10.40 20.39
C ASN A 94 5.41 -11.62 19.46
N VAL A 95 6.19 -11.54 18.37
CA VAL A 95 6.33 -12.64 17.39
C VAL A 95 7.39 -13.60 17.90
N ARG A 96 7.00 -14.56 18.73
CA ARG A 96 7.94 -15.47 19.40
C ARG A 96 8.57 -16.51 18.48
N HIS A 97 7.85 -16.91 17.43
CA HIS A 97 8.31 -17.95 16.53
C HIS A 97 7.68 -17.80 15.14
N ILE A 98 8.52 -17.76 14.11
CA ILE A 98 8.10 -17.85 12.72
C ILE A 98 8.50 -19.23 12.21
N ARG A 99 7.51 -20.07 11.89
CA ARG A 99 7.77 -21.37 11.28
C ARG A 99 8.26 -21.15 9.84
N PRO A 100 9.45 -21.65 9.47
CA PRO A 100 9.95 -21.48 8.11
C PRO A 100 9.04 -22.18 7.10
N LEU A 101 8.75 -21.49 6.00
CA LEU A 101 8.06 -22.09 4.85
C LEU A 101 9.05 -22.87 3.98
N LEU A 102 10.29 -22.37 3.85
CA LEU A 102 11.39 -23.01 3.14
C LEU A 102 12.38 -23.54 4.16
N HIS A 103 12.47 -24.85 4.26
CA HIS A 103 13.38 -25.56 5.17
C HIS A 103 14.75 -25.74 4.53
N GLY A 104 15.83 -25.78 5.33
CA GLY A 104 17.21 -25.98 4.85
C GLY A 104 18.23 -25.44 5.83
N GLY A 105 19.08 -24.52 5.39
CA GLY A 105 20.13 -23.91 6.20
C GLY A 105 19.62 -22.95 7.26
N GLY A 106 20.55 -22.41 8.07
CA GLY A 106 20.25 -21.50 9.18
C GLY A 106 20.13 -20.01 8.82
N GLN A 107 20.02 -19.67 7.52
CA GLN A 107 19.94 -18.28 7.09
C GLN A 107 18.69 -17.59 7.66
N GLU A 108 18.76 -16.26 7.82
CA GLU A 108 17.72 -15.45 8.45
C GLU A 108 17.29 -16.02 9.82
N ALA A 109 18.26 -16.39 10.65
CA ALA A 109 18.04 -17.05 11.95
C ALA A 109 17.15 -18.31 11.87
N GLY A 110 17.25 -19.06 10.78
CA GLY A 110 16.47 -20.29 10.53
C GLY A 110 15.03 -20.05 10.08
N THR A 111 14.62 -18.81 9.83
CA THR A 111 13.26 -18.50 9.41
C THR A 111 13.04 -18.56 7.90
N ARG A 112 14.12 -18.38 7.13
CA ARG A 112 14.09 -18.46 5.67
C ARG A 112 15.45 -18.94 5.15
N SER A 113 15.54 -20.18 4.78
CA SER A 113 16.76 -20.81 4.26
C SER A 113 17.07 -20.35 2.82
N GLY A 114 18.33 -20.45 2.45
CA GLY A 114 18.90 -20.04 1.17
C GLY A 114 19.91 -18.90 1.33
N THR A 115 20.95 -18.91 0.52
CA THR A 115 22.00 -17.88 0.56
C THR A 115 21.39 -16.48 0.43
N GLU A 116 21.78 -15.59 1.32
CA GLU A 116 21.28 -14.21 1.34
C GLU A 116 21.76 -13.44 0.10
N ALA A 117 20.85 -12.71 -0.54
CA ALA A 117 21.14 -11.85 -1.69
C ALA A 117 21.82 -10.55 -1.24
N THR A 118 23.06 -10.64 -0.76
CA THR A 118 23.76 -9.56 -0.07
C THR A 118 23.85 -8.26 -0.87
N ALA A 119 24.06 -8.35 -2.19
CA ALA A 119 24.08 -7.18 -3.06
C ALA A 119 22.72 -6.45 -3.11
N GLN A 120 21.62 -7.21 -3.14
CA GLN A 120 20.28 -6.64 -3.15
C GLN A 120 19.90 -6.07 -1.77
N ILE A 121 20.35 -6.73 -0.68
CA ILE A 121 20.17 -6.24 0.69
C ILE A 121 20.89 -4.90 0.85
N ALA A 122 22.16 -4.81 0.43
CA ALA A 122 22.95 -3.57 0.46
C ALA A 122 22.29 -2.47 -0.39
N GLY A 123 21.79 -2.83 -1.59
CA GLY A 123 21.06 -1.91 -2.45
C GLY A 123 19.76 -1.41 -1.83
N PHE A 124 19.03 -2.26 -1.09
CA PHE A 124 17.85 -1.83 -0.35
C PHE A 124 18.21 -0.86 0.78
N ALA A 125 19.23 -1.20 1.59
CA ALA A 125 19.70 -0.33 2.65
C ALA A 125 20.12 1.05 2.12
N LYS A 126 20.88 1.09 1.01
CA LYS A 126 21.29 2.34 0.38
C LYS A 126 20.12 3.16 -0.16
N ALA A 127 19.12 2.51 -0.73
CA ALA A 127 17.91 3.21 -1.19
C ALA A 127 17.13 3.85 -0.03
N VAL A 128 17.05 3.18 1.12
CA VAL A 128 16.43 3.72 2.33
C VAL A 128 17.22 4.91 2.86
N GLU A 129 18.53 4.81 2.95
CA GLU A 129 19.43 5.88 3.38
C GLU A 129 19.25 7.14 2.51
N LEU A 130 19.35 6.99 1.18
CA LEU A 130 19.19 8.11 0.22
C LEU A 130 17.79 8.74 0.26
N ARG A 131 16.78 7.93 0.54
CA ARG A 131 15.40 8.43 0.65
C ARG A 131 15.16 9.13 1.97
N ALA A 132 15.80 8.69 3.06
CA ALA A 132 15.66 9.28 4.38
C ALA A 132 16.21 10.71 4.42
N ASP A 133 17.27 10.98 3.65
CA ASP A 133 17.80 12.33 3.50
C ASP A 133 16.76 13.26 2.87
N GLY A 134 16.39 14.34 3.56
CA GLY A 134 15.35 15.29 3.13
C GLY A 134 13.96 14.67 2.95
N LEU A 135 13.62 13.60 3.68
CA LEU A 135 12.35 12.89 3.49
C LEU A 135 11.13 13.80 3.69
N ALA A 136 11.16 14.68 4.68
CA ALA A 136 10.05 15.58 4.97
C ALA A 136 9.74 16.51 3.78
N ASP A 137 10.76 17.11 3.18
CA ASP A 137 10.62 18.00 2.03
C ASP A 137 10.14 17.25 0.79
N LYS A 138 10.65 16.02 0.57
CA LYS A 138 10.20 15.15 -0.52
C LYS A 138 8.71 14.78 -0.37
N LEU A 139 8.25 14.50 0.84
CA LEU A 139 6.85 14.21 1.11
C LEU A 139 5.96 15.44 0.96
N ALA A 140 6.40 16.61 1.42
CA ALA A 140 5.69 17.87 1.24
C ALA A 140 5.54 18.19 -0.27
N HIS A 141 6.61 18.08 -1.03
CA HIS A 141 6.58 18.28 -2.49
C HIS A 141 5.60 17.33 -3.19
N MET A 142 5.63 16.02 -2.84
CA MET A 142 4.66 15.06 -3.39
C MET A 142 3.21 15.45 -3.07
N ALA A 143 2.94 15.93 -1.86
CA ALA A 143 1.61 16.38 -1.46
C ALA A 143 1.15 17.60 -2.26
N GLU A 144 2.04 18.57 -2.49
CA GLU A 144 1.77 19.76 -3.33
C GLU A 144 1.47 19.38 -4.78
N VAL A 145 2.31 18.52 -5.37
CA VAL A 145 2.10 18.01 -6.74
C VAL A 145 0.77 17.25 -6.85
N LYS A 146 0.45 16.40 -5.89
CA LYS A 146 -0.84 15.71 -5.85
C LYS A 146 -2.01 16.68 -5.77
N LYS A 147 -1.91 17.70 -4.90
CA LYS A 147 -2.94 18.73 -4.75
C LYS A 147 -3.16 19.47 -6.07
N TYR A 148 -2.08 19.96 -6.68
CA TYR A 148 -2.13 20.65 -7.97
C TYR A 148 -2.75 19.77 -9.07
N CYS A 149 -2.29 18.52 -9.18
CA CYS A 149 -2.82 17.54 -10.14
C CYS A 149 -4.32 17.31 -9.93
N LYS A 150 -4.75 17.11 -8.68
CA LYS A 150 -6.16 16.91 -8.33
C LYS A 150 -7.01 18.13 -8.73
N GLU A 151 -6.58 19.34 -8.40
CA GLU A 151 -7.29 20.58 -8.75
C GLU A 151 -7.45 20.73 -10.26
N LYS A 152 -6.38 20.51 -11.03
CA LYS A 152 -6.41 20.60 -12.49
C LYS A 152 -7.28 19.53 -13.14
N LEU A 153 -7.19 18.30 -12.66
CA LEU A 153 -8.02 17.22 -13.21
C LEU A 153 -9.50 17.41 -12.91
N LEU A 154 -9.84 17.86 -11.71
CA LEU A 154 -11.25 18.09 -11.35
C LEU A 154 -11.87 19.32 -12.03
N SER A 155 -11.08 20.18 -12.66
CA SER A 155 -11.58 21.26 -13.52
C SER A 155 -11.96 20.80 -14.95
N ILE A 156 -11.69 19.53 -15.29
CA ILE A 156 -12.06 18.92 -16.58
C ILE A 156 -13.46 18.30 -16.43
N ASP A 157 -14.36 18.66 -17.33
CA ASP A 157 -15.71 18.11 -17.35
C ASP A 157 -15.70 16.57 -17.46
N GLY A 158 -16.49 15.91 -16.62
CA GLY A 158 -16.57 14.46 -16.56
C GLY A 158 -15.49 13.77 -15.74
N VAL A 159 -14.52 14.51 -15.19
CA VAL A 159 -13.55 13.96 -14.24
C VAL A 159 -14.05 14.10 -12.80
N VAL A 160 -14.04 13.00 -12.07
CA VAL A 160 -14.41 12.97 -10.66
C VAL A 160 -13.31 12.31 -9.80
N ALA A 161 -13.17 12.76 -8.56
CA ALA A 161 -12.29 12.08 -7.61
C ALA A 161 -12.90 10.74 -7.18
N VAL A 162 -12.07 9.72 -7.05
CA VAL A 162 -12.46 8.40 -6.55
C VAL A 162 -11.77 8.13 -5.22
N GLY A 163 -12.56 8.00 -4.17
CA GLY A 163 -12.05 7.83 -2.81
C GLY A 163 -11.43 9.12 -2.24
N GLN A 164 -10.90 8.99 -1.02
CA GLN A 164 -10.24 10.08 -0.27
C GLN A 164 -8.85 9.62 0.16
N GLY A 165 -8.03 9.22 -0.82
CA GLY A 165 -6.69 8.74 -0.54
C GLY A 165 -5.80 9.82 0.07
N GLU A 166 -5.32 9.62 1.30
CA GLU A 166 -4.47 10.56 2.04
C GLU A 166 -3.01 10.46 1.65
N ALA A 167 -2.57 9.29 1.18
CA ALA A 167 -1.17 9.06 0.80
C ALA A 167 -0.72 10.07 -0.29
N PRO A 168 0.41 10.75 -0.11
CA PRO A 168 0.79 11.87 -0.96
C PRO A 168 1.17 11.47 -2.40
N HIS A 169 1.47 10.20 -2.63
CA HIS A 169 1.97 9.66 -3.89
C HIS A 169 0.92 8.91 -4.72
N ILE A 170 -0.35 8.87 -4.32
CA ILE A 170 -1.41 8.19 -5.07
C ILE A 170 -2.63 9.11 -5.18
N LEU A 171 -3.09 9.32 -6.40
CA LEU A 171 -4.35 9.98 -6.72
C LEU A 171 -5.19 9.05 -7.58
N MET A 172 -6.44 8.83 -7.21
CA MET A 172 -7.40 8.06 -7.99
C MET A 172 -8.52 8.97 -8.48
N VAL A 173 -8.75 8.98 -9.78
CA VAL A 173 -9.81 9.75 -10.44
C VAL A 173 -10.56 8.86 -11.43
N SER A 174 -11.71 9.31 -11.90
CA SER A 174 -12.41 8.68 -13.01
C SER A 174 -12.78 9.71 -14.07
N LEU A 175 -12.52 9.42 -15.33
CA LEU A 175 -13.14 10.10 -16.48
C LEU A 175 -14.43 9.33 -16.79
N VAL A 176 -15.54 9.83 -16.28
CA VAL A 176 -16.83 9.13 -16.26
C VAL A 176 -17.34 8.82 -17.66
N GLY A 177 -17.56 7.53 -17.92
CA GLY A 177 -18.09 7.06 -19.20
C GLY A 177 -17.05 6.90 -20.31
N TYR A 178 -15.76 7.18 -20.05
CA TYR A 178 -14.67 6.95 -20.99
C TYR A 178 -13.80 5.76 -20.50
N PRO A 179 -13.55 4.75 -21.33
CA PRO A 179 -12.78 3.57 -20.90
C PRO A 179 -11.35 3.94 -20.50
N SER A 180 -10.96 3.64 -19.26
CA SER A 180 -9.63 3.99 -18.73
C SER A 180 -8.47 3.38 -19.53
N ALA A 181 -8.68 2.22 -20.18
CA ALA A 181 -7.67 1.60 -21.04
C ALA A 181 -7.31 2.48 -22.25
N ASN A 182 -8.29 3.19 -22.83
CA ASN A 182 -8.05 4.11 -23.94
C ASN A 182 -7.21 5.31 -23.48
N VAL A 183 -7.54 5.90 -22.33
CA VAL A 183 -6.76 7.01 -21.74
C VAL A 183 -5.31 6.58 -21.50
N VAL A 184 -5.10 5.40 -20.93
CA VAL A 184 -3.74 4.87 -20.68
C VAL A 184 -2.98 4.69 -22.00
N THR A 185 -3.64 4.21 -23.05
CA THR A 185 -3.01 4.02 -24.37
C THR A 185 -2.67 5.35 -25.04
N GLU A 186 -3.62 6.28 -25.06
CA GLU A 186 -3.45 7.60 -25.71
C GLU A 186 -2.39 8.46 -25.03
N LEU A 187 -2.42 8.53 -23.70
CA LEU A 187 -1.43 9.27 -22.93
C LEU A 187 -0.07 8.57 -22.92
N GLY A 188 -0.06 7.23 -22.90
CA GLY A 188 1.17 6.45 -23.04
C GLY A 188 1.92 6.71 -24.32
N ALA A 189 1.22 6.91 -25.46
CA ALA A 189 1.81 7.31 -26.73
C ALA A 189 2.47 8.71 -26.66
N GLN A 190 2.10 9.55 -25.69
CA GLN A 190 2.68 10.86 -25.44
C GLN A 190 3.73 10.84 -24.31
N GLY A 191 4.11 9.63 -23.80
CA GLY A 191 5.09 9.47 -22.73
C GLY A 191 4.52 9.66 -21.32
N ILE A 192 3.20 9.79 -21.15
CA ILE A 192 2.54 9.92 -19.84
C ILE A 192 2.07 8.56 -19.38
N CYS A 193 2.73 8.03 -18.34
CA CYS A 193 2.45 6.70 -17.81
C CYS A 193 1.40 6.75 -16.70
N LEU A 194 0.25 6.14 -16.92
CA LEU A 194 -0.84 5.98 -15.95
C LEU A 194 -1.18 4.50 -15.76
N SER A 195 -2.00 4.22 -14.74
CA SER A 195 -2.56 2.88 -14.54
C SER A 195 -4.08 2.93 -14.57
N ALA A 196 -4.70 2.05 -15.34
CA ALA A 196 -6.15 1.87 -15.29
C ALA A 196 -6.54 1.02 -14.08
N GLY A 197 -7.70 1.27 -13.49
CA GLY A 197 -8.29 0.44 -12.42
C GLY A 197 -8.66 -0.99 -12.87
N SER A 198 -8.56 -1.27 -14.19
CA SER A 198 -8.84 -2.58 -14.79
C SER A 198 -7.59 -3.28 -15.37
N ALA A 199 -6.42 -2.64 -15.38
CA ALA A 199 -5.25 -3.06 -16.17
C ALA A 199 -4.68 -4.45 -15.80
N CYS A 200 -4.86 -4.93 -14.57
CA CYS A 200 -4.26 -6.19 -14.13
C CYS A 200 -5.10 -7.45 -14.47
N HIS A 201 -6.34 -7.33 -14.96
CA HIS A 201 -7.29 -8.44 -15.06
C HIS A 201 -7.95 -8.56 -16.44
N ARG A 202 -7.22 -8.42 -17.54
CA ARG A 202 -7.73 -8.67 -18.91
C ARG A 202 -9.11 -8.02 -19.18
N GLY A 203 -9.27 -6.73 -18.83
CA GLY A 203 -10.50 -5.97 -19.04
C GLY A 203 -11.54 -6.09 -17.93
N LYS A 204 -11.26 -6.81 -16.82
CA LYS A 204 -12.12 -6.82 -15.63
C LYS A 204 -11.70 -5.69 -14.68
N LEU A 205 -12.67 -5.11 -13.97
CA LEU A 205 -12.42 -4.16 -12.89
C LEU A 205 -11.55 -4.82 -11.80
N SER A 206 -10.68 -4.05 -11.16
CA SER A 206 -9.97 -4.54 -9.98
C SER A 206 -10.98 -4.85 -8.86
N HIS A 207 -10.59 -5.76 -7.96
CA HIS A 207 -11.42 -6.06 -6.79
C HIS A 207 -11.60 -4.82 -5.88
N VAL A 208 -10.62 -3.90 -5.86
CA VAL A 208 -10.71 -2.64 -5.12
C VAL A 208 -11.78 -1.74 -5.72
N VAL A 209 -11.75 -1.51 -7.04
CA VAL A 209 -12.76 -0.71 -7.74
C VAL A 209 -14.16 -1.32 -7.57
N THR A 210 -14.27 -2.65 -7.63
CA THR A 210 -15.52 -3.37 -7.38
C THR A 210 -16.03 -3.14 -5.94
N ALA A 211 -15.14 -3.22 -4.96
CA ALA A 211 -15.48 -3.03 -3.55
C ALA A 211 -15.87 -1.57 -3.21
N LEU A 212 -15.48 -0.59 -4.04
CA LEU A 212 -15.91 0.80 -3.88
C LEU A 212 -17.40 1.01 -4.21
N GLY A 213 -18.06 0.06 -4.86
CA GLY A 213 -19.49 0.15 -5.20
C GLY A 213 -19.82 1.26 -6.19
N LEU A 214 -18.88 1.64 -7.04
CA LEU A 214 -19.08 2.69 -8.05
C LEU A 214 -20.07 2.21 -9.13
N ASP A 215 -20.83 3.15 -9.70
CA ASP A 215 -21.61 2.86 -10.89
C ASP A 215 -20.71 2.46 -12.06
N LYS A 216 -21.28 1.75 -13.05
CA LYS A 216 -20.53 1.16 -14.17
C LYS A 216 -19.76 2.20 -15.00
N ARG A 217 -20.32 3.41 -15.18
CA ARG A 217 -19.66 4.46 -15.98
C ARG A 217 -18.47 5.03 -15.25
N THR A 218 -18.61 5.31 -13.95
CA THR A 218 -17.52 5.78 -13.09
C THR A 218 -16.45 4.71 -12.94
N ALA A 219 -16.82 3.47 -12.67
CA ALA A 219 -15.87 2.35 -12.51
C ALA A 219 -15.02 2.10 -13.77
N GLY A 220 -15.64 2.22 -14.97
CA GLY A 220 -14.96 2.01 -16.25
C GLY A 220 -13.91 3.07 -16.58
N GLY A 221 -14.04 4.27 -16.03
CA GLY A 221 -13.14 5.41 -16.26
C GLY A 221 -12.03 5.59 -15.21
N VAL A 222 -11.91 4.65 -14.25
CA VAL A 222 -10.96 4.80 -13.12
C VAL A 222 -9.52 4.75 -13.57
N LEU A 223 -8.76 5.76 -13.16
CA LEU A 223 -7.33 5.93 -13.39
C LEU A 223 -6.60 6.16 -12.07
N ARG A 224 -5.43 5.52 -11.90
CA ARG A 224 -4.49 5.81 -10.83
C ARG A 224 -3.29 6.56 -11.37
N ILE A 225 -2.97 7.65 -10.69
CA ILE A 225 -1.79 8.50 -10.91
C ILE A 225 -0.89 8.33 -9.68
N SER A 226 0.38 7.94 -9.90
CA SER A 226 1.33 7.67 -8.80
C SER A 226 2.77 7.93 -9.21
#